data_5422238dbcc2809b0680d197861f85d8
#
_entry.id   5422238dbcc2809b0680d197861f85d8
#
_cell.length_a   1.000
_cell.length_b   1.000
_cell.length_c   1.000
_cell.angle_alpha   90.00
_cell.angle_beta   90.00
_cell.angle_gamma   90.00
#
_symmetry.space_group_name_H-M   'P 1'
#
loop_
_entity.id
_entity.type
_entity.pdbx_description
1 polymer ?
#
loop_
_entity_poly.entity_id
_entity_poly.type
_entity_poly.pdbx_seq_one_letter_code
_entity_poly.pdbx_strand_id
1 'polypeptide(L)'
;MNLNNYLKLLSNSRFQQIITIFFFILFFVIGLNIYKDYGLSNDEPFQRSVGYFWYIHLLENFSNNVEFINEIKQKFQSMYWSNYLNEGNLNQYGILFDTLAAILEELFNINENREAFFLKHFLTFLFFFISSIFFYKIISERY
;
A
#
# COMPACT_ATOMS: atom_id res chain seq x y z
N MET A 1 -34.23 -27.86 12.07
CA MET A 1 -32.87 -28.40 11.92
C MET A 1 -32.30 -28.58 13.32
N ASN A 2 -31.78 -29.75 13.69
CA ASN A 2 -31.43 -30.05 15.07
C ASN A 2 -30.07 -29.44 15.42
N LEU A 3 -29.86 -28.85 16.62
CA LEU A 3 -28.64 -28.21 17.10
C LEU A 3 -27.39 -29.06 16.84
N ASN A 4 -27.50 -30.37 17.00
CA ASN A 4 -26.42 -31.33 16.74
C ASN A 4 -25.95 -31.35 15.28
N ASN A 5 -26.85 -31.09 14.32
CA ASN A 5 -26.49 -31.01 12.92
C ASN A 5 -25.71 -29.76 12.57
N TYR A 6 -26.02 -28.62 13.23
CA TYR A 6 -25.23 -27.37 13.11
C TYR A 6 -23.83 -27.56 13.66
N LEU A 7 -23.69 -28.13 14.84
CA LEU A 7 -22.39 -28.36 15.46
C LEU A 7 -21.51 -29.31 14.61
N LYS A 8 -22.10 -30.33 13.99
CA LYS A 8 -21.41 -31.25 13.10
C LYS A 8 -20.96 -30.57 11.78
N LEU A 9 -21.74 -29.63 11.24
CA LEU A 9 -21.36 -28.83 10.09
C LEU A 9 -20.20 -27.88 10.42
N LEU A 10 -20.28 -27.21 11.56
CA LEU A 10 -19.23 -26.28 12.01
C LEU A 10 -17.91 -26.99 12.34
N SER A 11 -17.94 -28.26 12.75
CA SER A 11 -16.73 -29.07 13.01
C SER A 11 -16.11 -29.68 11.74
N ASN A 12 -16.74 -29.52 10.56
CA ASN A 12 -16.23 -30.07 9.32
C ASN A 12 -15.12 -29.16 8.78
N SER A 13 -13.88 -29.63 8.70
CA SER A 13 -12.72 -28.90 8.24
C SER A 13 -12.89 -28.28 6.83
N ARG A 14 -13.56 -28.99 5.92
CA ARG A 14 -13.86 -28.45 4.58
C ARG A 14 -14.83 -27.27 4.63
N PHE A 15 -15.84 -27.35 5.48
CA PHE A 15 -16.80 -26.27 5.65
C PHE A 15 -16.16 -25.02 6.26
N GLN A 16 -15.29 -25.19 7.24
CA GLN A 16 -14.50 -24.09 7.82
C GLN A 16 -13.61 -23.42 6.77
N GLN A 17 -12.92 -24.20 5.94
CA GLN A 17 -12.09 -23.66 4.85
C GLN A 17 -12.91 -22.83 3.84
N ILE A 18 -14.09 -23.33 3.44
CA ILE A 18 -14.99 -22.61 2.51
C ILE A 18 -15.43 -21.28 3.12
N ILE A 19 -15.84 -21.27 4.40
CA ILE A 19 -16.22 -20.02 5.10
C ILE A 19 -15.05 -19.04 5.14
N THR A 20 -13.86 -19.51 5.46
CA THR A 20 -12.67 -18.67 5.52
C THR A 20 -12.34 -18.05 4.15
N ILE A 21 -12.35 -18.84 3.10
CA ILE A 21 -12.13 -18.36 1.72
C ILE A 21 -13.19 -17.31 1.36
N PHE A 22 -14.47 -17.60 1.65
CA PHE A 22 -15.56 -16.67 1.38
C PHE A 22 -15.40 -15.35 2.15
N PHE A 23 -14.99 -15.43 3.42
CA PHE A 23 -14.70 -14.25 4.24
C PHE A 23 -13.60 -13.38 3.60
N PHE A 24 -12.46 -13.97 3.20
CA PHE A 24 -11.38 -13.21 2.58
C PHE A 24 -11.77 -12.63 1.22
N ILE A 25 -12.55 -13.35 0.41
CA ILE A 25 -13.07 -12.81 -0.86
C ILE A 25 -14.00 -11.62 -0.58
N LEU A 26 -14.93 -11.74 0.35
CA LEU A 26 -15.84 -10.66 0.71
C LEU A 26 -15.07 -9.44 1.24
N PHE A 27 -14.11 -9.68 2.12
CA PHE A 27 -13.25 -8.63 2.68
C PHE A 27 -12.45 -7.90 1.59
N PHE A 28 -11.88 -8.65 0.62
CA PHE A 28 -11.18 -8.07 -0.51
C PHE A 28 -12.10 -7.21 -1.40
N VAL A 29 -13.28 -7.73 -1.73
CA VAL A 29 -14.28 -6.99 -2.54
C VAL A 29 -14.73 -5.71 -1.84
N ILE A 30 -15.00 -5.76 -0.54
CA ILE A 30 -15.34 -4.55 0.25
C ILE A 30 -14.20 -3.54 0.19
N GLY A 31 -12.96 -3.96 0.45
CA GLY A 31 -11.81 -3.08 0.43
C GLY A 31 -11.57 -2.42 -0.94
N LEU A 32 -11.76 -3.17 -2.04
CA LEU A 32 -11.70 -2.62 -3.40
C LEU A 32 -12.78 -1.57 -3.69
N ASN A 33 -13.89 -1.58 -2.98
CA ASN A 33 -14.94 -0.58 -3.16
C ASN A 33 -14.70 0.68 -2.32
N ILE A 34 -14.11 0.54 -1.12
CA ILE A 34 -14.01 1.65 -0.16
C ILE A 34 -12.66 2.37 -0.14
N TYR A 35 -11.58 1.83 -0.76
CA TYR A 35 -10.24 2.44 -0.67
C TYR A 35 -10.17 3.87 -1.23
N LYS A 36 -11.10 4.25 -2.14
CA LYS A 36 -11.20 5.59 -2.69
C LYS A 36 -11.95 6.57 -1.78
N ASP A 37 -12.69 6.04 -0.80
CA ASP A 37 -13.50 6.85 0.11
C ASP A 37 -12.71 7.30 1.35
N TYR A 38 -11.46 6.85 1.49
CA TYR A 38 -10.57 7.36 2.53
C TYR A 38 -10.27 8.83 2.28
N GLY A 39 -10.45 9.65 3.32
CA GLY A 39 -10.12 11.07 3.26
C GLY A 39 -8.61 11.28 3.16
N LEU A 40 -8.23 12.40 2.53
CA LEU A 40 -6.85 12.86 2.47
C LEU A 40 -6.37 13.25 3.88
N SER A 41 -5.27 12.66 4.33
CA SER A 41 -4.55 13.13 5.51
C SER A 41 -3.71 14.35 5.14
N ASN A 42 -3.55 15.28 6.08
CA ASN A 42 -2.68 16.46 5.90
C ASN A 42 -1.22 16.08 5.59
N ASP A 43 -0.79 14.90 6.03
CA ASP A 43 0.59 14.42 5.87
C ASP A 43 0.84 13.71 4.53
N GLU A 44 -0.19 13.32 3.80
CA GLU A 44 -0.02 12.58 2.55
C GLU A 44 0.78 13.32 1.47
N PRO A 45 0.55 14.63 1.22
CA PRO A 45 1.36 15.39 0.27
C PRO A 45 2.84 15.45 0.67
N PHE A 46 3.11 15.56 1.97
CA PHE A 46 4.47 15.51 2.51
C PHE A 46 5.11 14.13 2.29
N GLN A 47 4.43 13.07 2.68
CA GLN A 47 4.89 11.68 2.52
C GLN A 47 5.14 11.33 1.04
N ARG A 48 4.31 11.83 0.11
CA ARG A 48 4.54 11.66 -1.33
C ARG A 48 5.85 12.30 -1.75
N SER A 49 6.12 13.52 -1.29
CA SER A 49 7.40 14.20 -1.58
C SER A 49 8.60 13.47 -0.97
N VAL A 50 8.45 12.91 0.23
CA VAL A 50 9.48 12.04 0.85
C VAL A 50 9.75 10.80 -0.02
N GLY A 51 8.72 10.17 -0.55
CA GLY A 51 8.86 9.03 -1.46
C GLY A 51 9.68 9.38 -2.71
N TYR A 52 9.37 10.50 -3.36
CA TYR A 52 10.12 10.97 -4.54
C TYR A 52 11.55 11.37 -4.22
N PHE A 53 11.80 12.00 -3.08
CA PHE A 53 13.14 12.33 -2.63
C PHE A 53 14.04 11.08 -2.56
N TRP A 54 13.57 10.02 -1.90
CA TRP A 54 14.30 8.78 -1.78
C TRP A 54 14.37 7.97 -3.09
N TYR A 55 13.33 8.06 -3.93
CA TYR A 55 13.37 7.45 -5.26
C TYR A 55 14.48 8.07 -6.12
N ILE A 56 14.65 9.39 -6.08
CA ILE A 56 15.76 10.08 -6.77
C ILE A 56 17.12 9.58 -6.27
N HIS A 57 17.30 9.45 -4.95
CA HIS A 57 18.54 8.91 -4.39
C HIS A 57 18.82 7.48 -4.85
N LEU A 58 17.80 6.63 -4.94
CA LEU A 58 17.96 5.28 -5.51
C LEU A 58 18.37 5.34 -6.97
N LEU A 59 17.74 6.20 -7.78
CA LEU A 59 18.06 6.32 -9.20
C LEU A 59 19.49 6.84 -9.41
N GLU A 60 19.95 7.81 -8.64
CA GLU A 60 21.31 8.34 -8.71
C GLU A 60 22.39 7.30 -8.39
N ASN A 61 22.08 6.34 -7.51
CA ASN A 61 23.02 5.30 -7.12
C ASN A 61 22.98 4.05 -8.04
N PHE A 62 21.88 3.77 -8.69
CA PHE A 62 21.67 2.51 -9.40
C PHE A 62 21.36 2.65 -10.90
N SER A 63 21.04 3.87 -11.38
CA SER A 63 20.70 4.13 -12.76
C SER A 63 21.73 5.03 -13.45
N ASN A 64 22.09 4.69 -14.70
CA ASN A 64 22.94 5.53 -15.53
C ASN A 64 22.11 6.44 -16.47
N ASN A 65 20.79 6.41 -16.43
CA ASN A 65 19.92 7.19 -17.29
C ASN A 65 19.71 8.59 -16.71
N VAL A 66 20.61 9.52 -17.08
CA VAL A 66 20.61 10.91 -16.61
C VAL A 66 19.34 11.66 -17.04
N GLU A 67 18.81 11.39 -18.24
CA GLU A 67 17.61 12.04 -18.76
C GLU A 67 16.38 11.71 -17.89
N PHE A 68 16.18 10.43 -17.62
CA PHE A 68 15.10 9.97 -16.75
C PHE A 68 15.22 10.53 -15.31
N ILE A 69 16.44 10.53 -14.76
CA ILE A 69 16.66 11.11 -13.42
C ILE A 69 16.29 12.60 -13.39
N ASN A 70 16.63 13.36 -14.43
CA ASN A 70 16.30 14.78 -14.51
C ASN A 70 14.78 15.00 -14.63
N GLU A 71 14.06 14.16 -15.35
CA GLU A 71 12.59 14.19 -15.44
C GLU A 71 11.97 14.01 -14.06
N ILE A 72 12.38 12.99 -13.32
CA ILE A 72 11.87 12.74 -11.96
C ILE A 72 12.21 13.89 -11.02
N LYS A 73 13.41 14.48 -11.12
CA LYS A 73 13.80 15.66 -10.35
C LYS A 73 12.91 16.88 -10.64
N GLN A 74 12.57 17.12 -11.89
CA GLN A 74 11.65 18.21 -12.26
C GLN A 74 10.26 17.98 -11.66
N LYS A 75 9.74 16.75 -11.73
CA LYS A 75 8.47 16.38 -11.12
C LYS A 75 8.50 16.61 -9.59
N PHE A 76 9.57 16.17 -8.92
CA PHE A 76 9.76 16.40 -7.49
C PHE A 76 9.81 17.90 -7.16
N GLN A 77 10.57 18.70 -7.91
CA GLN A 77 10.68 20.15 -7.68
C GLN A 77 9.34 20.89 -7.82
N SER A 78 8.40 20.35 -8.59
CA SER A 78 7.05 20.90 -8.70
C SER A 78 6.16 20.62 -7.47
N MET A 79 6.57 19.75 -6.57
CA MET A 79 5.83 19.43 -5.35
C MET A 79 6.03 20.50 -4.29
N TYR A 80 4.97 20.84 -3.56
CA TYR A 80 4.98 21.90 -2.54
C TYR A 80 6.07 21.70 -1.47
N TRP A 81 6.29 20.46 -1.03
CA TRP A 81 7.23 20.15 0.05
C TRP A 81 8.69 19.96 -0.40
N SER A 82 8.97 19.97 -1.70
CA SER A 82 10.33 19.74 -2.24
C SER A 82 11.39 20.66 -1.65
N ASN A 83 11.04 21.93 -1.41
CA ASN A 83 11.96 22.94 -0.87
C ASN A 83 12.28 22.76 0.62
N TYR A 84 11.49 21.98 1.34
CA TYR A 84 11.63 21.74 2.79
C TYR A 84 12.34 20.43 3.11
N LEU A 85 12.50 19.56 2.10
CA LEU A 85 13.09 18.24 2.27
C LEU A 85 14.60 18.31 2.07
N ASN A 86 15.33 17.94 3.11
CA ASN A 86 16.77 17.75 3.09
C ASN A 86 17.13 16.48 3.86
N GLU A 87 18.33 15.94 3.63
CA GLU A 87 18.78 14.69 4.26
C GLU A 87 18.69 14.70 5.80
N GLY A 88 18.88 15.86 6.43
CA GLY A 88 18.83 16.00 7.89
C GLY A 88 17.44 15.85 8.50
N ASN A 89 16.38 16.13 7.73
CA ASN A 89 15.01 16.12 8.23
C ASN A 89 14.30 14.78 7.96
N LEU A 90 14.85 13.93 7.09
CA LEU A 90 14.17 12.72 6.57
C LEU A 90 14.54 11.44 7.30
N ASN A 91 15.57 11.45 8.14
CA ASN A 91 16.03 10.27 8.88
C ASN A 91 15.00 9.68 9.86
N GLN A 92 13.90 10.39 10.10
CA GLN A 92 12.88 10.01 11.09
C GLN A 92 11.66 9.32 10.47
N TYR A 93 11.54 9.27 9.15
CA TYR A 93 10.36 8.75 8.44
C TYR A 93 10.65 7.39 7.79
N GLY A 94 9.65 6.52 7.83
CA GLY A 94 9.71 5.22 7.19
C GLY A 94 9.75 5.35 5.66
N ILE A 95 10.90 5.07 5.07
CA ILE A 95 11.23 5.34 3.67
C ILE A 95 10.55 4.35 2.71
N LEU A 96 10.45 3.08 3.11
CA LEU A 96 10.16 1.98 2.20
C LEU A 96 8.81 2.09 1.50
N PHE A 97 7.75 2.41 2.24
CA PHE A 97 6.39 2.45 1.70
C PHE A 97 6.21 3.63 0.74
N ASP A 98 6.67 4.81 1.12
CA ASP A 98 6.51 6.03 0.33
C ASP A 98 7.36 5.99 -0.95
N THR A 99 8.57 5.43 -0.88
CA THR A 99 9.43 5.21 -2.05
C THR A 99 8.80 4.19 -3.02
N LEU A 100 8.25 3.10 -2.50
CA LEU A 100 7.55 2.12 -3.32
C LEU A 100 6.34 2.75 -4.02
N ALA A 101 5.58 3.60 -3.32
CA ALA A 101 4.46 4.32 -3.91
C ALA A 101 4.92 5.24 -5.05
N ALA A 102 6.01 6.00 -4.85
CA ALA A 102 6.58 6.87 -5.89
C ALA A 102 7.07 6.08 -7.13
N ILE A 103 7.71 4.93 -6.94
CA ILE A 103 8.12 4.04 -8.04
C ILE A 103 6.90 3.55 -8.82
N LEU A 104 5.84 3.16 -8.13
CA LEU A 104 4.61 2.68 -8.78
C LEU A 104 3.84 3.81 -9.47
N GLU A 105 3.85 5.03 -8.92
CA GLU A 105 3.30 6.21 -9.60
C GLU A 105 3.97 6.42 -10.98
N GLU A 106 5.29 6.31 -11.05
CA GLU A 106 6.02 6.44 -12.31
C GLU A 106 5.76 5.26 -13.25
N LEU A 107 5.76 4.04 -12.73
CA LEU A 107 5.51 2.83 -13.52
C LEU A 107 4.12 2.86 -14.20
N PHE A 108 3.12 3.41 -13.52
CA PHE A 108 1.76 3.53 -14.01
C PHE A 108 1.47 4.87 -14.70
N ASN A 109 2.47 5.75 -14.85
CA ASN A 109 2.34 7.10 -15.42
C ASN A 109 1.26 7.95 -14.73
N ILE A 110 1.19 7.87 -13.40
CA ILE A 110 0.24 8.63 -12.60
C ILE A 110 0.76 10.04 -12.40
N ASN A 111 0.07 11.03 -12.98
CA ASN A 111 0.45 12.43 -12.91
C ASN A 111 -0.48 13.26 -12.00
N GLU A 112 -1.72 12.85 -11.86
CA GLU A 112 -2.70 13.56 -11.04
C GLU A 112 -2.51 13.23 -9.54
N ASN A 113 -2.53 14.29 -8.70
CA ASN A 113 -2.40 14.12 -7.25
C ASN A 113 -3.47 13.17 -6.68
N ARG A 114 -4.70 13.29 -7.15
CA ARG A 114 -5.82 12.45 -6.70
C ARG A 114 -5.58 10.96 -6.95
N GLU A 115 -5.08 10.63 -8.14
CA GLU A 115 -4.78 9.24 -8.50
C GLU A 115 -3.61 8.68 -7.71
N ALA A 116 -2.59 9.52 -7.43
CA ALA A 116 -1.47 9.14 -6.58
C ALA A 116 -1.94 8.78 -5.15
N PHE A 117 -2.87 9.55 -4.58
CA PHE A 117 -3.46 9.21 -3.28
C PHE A 117 -4.28 7.94 -3.33
N PHE A 118 -5.08 7.73 -4.37
CA PHE A 118 -5.82 6.47 -4.54
C PHE A 118 -4.88 5.26 -4.65
N LEU A 119 -3.76 5.38 -5.37
CA LEU A 119 -2.74 4.34 -5.41
C LEU A 119 -2.21 4.04 -4.00
N LYS A 120 -1.90 5.06 -3.23
CA LYS A 120 -1.37 4.90 -1.87
C LYS A 120 -2.37 4.24 -0.93
N HIS A 121 -3.65 4.65 -0.97
CA HIS A 121 -4.73 4.01 -0.21
C HIS A 121 -4.92 2.55 -0.63
N PHE A 122 -4.87 2.27 -1.92
CA PHE A 122 -4.95 0.90 -2.43
C PHE A 122 -3.78 0.04 -1.93
N LEU A 123 -2.54 0.56 -1.97
CA LEU A 123 -1.36 -0.15 -1.45
C LEU A 123 -1.48 -0.43 0.05
N THR A 124 -1.94 0.55 0.83
CA THR A 124 -2.19 0.39 2.26
C THR A 124 -3.18 -0.73 2.52
N PHE A 125 -4.30 -0.73 1.81
CA PHE A 125 -5.30 -1.80 1.88
C PHE A 125 -4.70 -3.15 1.48
N LEU A 126 -3.95 -3.22 0.39
CA LEU A 126 -3.36 -4.45 -0.12
C LEU A 126 -2.37 -5.07 0.88
N PHE A 127 -1.49 -4.27 1.46
CA PHE A 127 -0.56 -4.74 2.50
C PHE A 127 -1.29 -5.23 3.75
N PHE A 128 -2.33 -4.52 4.18
CA PHE A 128 -3.16 -4.95 5.29
C PHE A 128 -3.88 -6.27 4.99
N PHE A 129 -4.45 -6.41 3.79
CA PHE A 129 -5.11 -7.62 3.35
C PHE A 129 -4.16 -8.82 3.31
N ILE A 130 -2.99 -8.68 2.70
CA ILE A 130 -1.95 -9.72 2.66
C ILE A 130 -1.53 -10.10 4.09
N SER A 131 -1.26 -9.13 4.94
CA SER A 131 -0.88 -9.34 6.33
C SER A 131 -1.96 -10.11 7.11
N SER A 132 -3.24 -9.83 6.85
CA SER A 132 -4.34 -10.54 7.52
C SER A 132 -4.43 -12.01 7.10
N ILE A 133 -4.11 -12.34 5.85
CA ILE A 133 -4.02 -13.75 5.39
C ILE A 133 -2.87 -14.47 6.09
N PHE A 134 -1.68 -13.84 6.16
CA PHE A 134 -0.55 -14.42 6.88
C PHE A 134 -0.82 -14.61 8.36
N PHE A 135 -1.44 -13.64 8.99
CA PHE A 135 -1.83 -13.73 10.40
C PHE A 135 -2.82 -14.89 10.64
N TYR A 136 -3.84 -15.01 9.79
CA TYR A 136 -4.76 -16.14 9.85
C TYR A 136 -4.02 -17.48 9.72
N LYS A 137 -3.10 -17.60 8.76
CA LYS A 137 -2.33 -18.82 8.54
C LYS A 137 -1.50 -19.19 9.79
N ILE A 138 -0.79 -18.24 10.37
CA ILE A 138 0.02 -18.46 11.59
C ILE A 138 -0.85 -18.96 12.75
N ILE A 139 -2.04 -18.35 12.94
CA ILE A 139 -2.95 -18.77 14.01
C ILE A 139 -3.49 -20.17 13.74
N SER A 140 -3.96 -20.47 12.51
CA SER A 140 -4.55 -21.74 12.15
C SER A 140 -3.57 -22.93 12.16
N GLU A 141 -2.25 -22.67 12.04
CA GLU A 141 -1.22 -23.69 12.17
C GLU A 141 -0.82 -23.95 13.63
N ARG A 142 -1.12 -23.00 14.52
CA ARG A 142 -0.71 -23.08 15.93
C ARG A 142 -1.80 -23.61 16.85
N TYR A 143 -3.05 -23.45 16.49
CA TYR A 143 -4.25 -23.83 17.26
C TYR A 143 -5.19 -24.72 16.46
#